data_71db2156619eb4b12cef12554fe7f47c
#
_entry.id   71db2156619eb4b12cef12554fe7f47c
#
_cell.length_a   1.000
_cell.length_b   1.000
_cell.length_c   1.000
_cell.angle_alpha   90.00
_cell.angle_beta   90.00
_cell.angle_gamma   90.00
#
_symmetry.space_group_name_H-M   'P 1'
#
loop_
_entity.id
_entity.type
_entity.pdbx_description
1 polymer ?
#
loop_
_entity_poly.entity_id
_entity_poly.type
_entity_poly.pdbx_seq_one_letter_code
_entity_poly.pdbx_strand_id
1 'polypeptide(L)'
;MSKKSKIAIIGSGEMAVILVENAKRMCVETHTFSNDLHDRVVGISDEHHDISIFDIEQIIRVCKKLRINGVLPTTELTVSVAAIVADALGLPGMPVGLSKAVTDKAFVRKKAETVKDLYQPDYCVWTIGDLLPEVRSFPVVVKPTAMGGKRGVSVANNQEEFKQAIEYSIKSMPSTKRDIIIESFLDGGKEYSVESLSSHGKHMVIQVTEKITSGPPHCVELGHLQPAELPNDIRAKVEKVIPELLATVGVDNTTTHTEIKIIDGKIYLIELNARSGGDHIAYPLTELSTGFPYIQGAISIAMDEFSFPNRERFKKNHCGVVFVAEQTKEFEPLFKKCDQYSWLYRKNEKTSNLHAIVNNQAFDTNYFIFSAGDTLPDEIVEILHQRGVV
;
A
#
# COMPACT_ATOMS: atom_id res chain seq x y z
N MET A 1 -13.42 7.67 -36.01
CA MET A 1 -12.86 7.93 -34.65
C MET A 1 -12.69 6.58 -33.95
N SER A 2 -11.49 6.20 -33.52
CA SER A 2 -11.30 5.00 -32.71
C SER A 2 -12.12 5.14 -31.42
N LYS A 3 -12.81 4.08 -31.03
CA LYS A 3 -13.61 4.08 -29.82
C LYS A 3 -12.68 4.22 -28.62
N LYS A 4 -12.90 5.23 -27.78
CA LYS A 4 -12.09 5.47 -26.57
C LYS A 4 -12.23 4.28 -25.62
N SER A 5 -11.11 3.73 -25.14
CA SER A 5 -11.13 2.68 -24.12
C SER A 5 -11.72 3.23 -22.81
N LYS A 6 -12.38 2.36 -22.04
CA LYS A 6 -13.11 2.72 -20.82
C LYS A 6 -12.68 1.85 -19.65
N ILE A 7 -12.49 2.43 -18.50
CA ILE A 7 -12.19 1.68 -17.26
C ILE A 7 -13.23 1.93 -16.18
N ALA A 8 -13.46 0.90 -15.36
CA ALA A 8 -14.22 0.99 -14.12
C ALA A 8 -13.28 1.08 -12.93
N ILE A 9 -13.49 2.06 -12.08
CA ILE A 9 -12.74 2.27 -10.83
C ILE A 9 -13.71 1.99 -9.67
N ILE A 10 -13.40 0.97 -8.87
CA ILE A 10 -14.27 0.52 -7.79
C ILE A 10 -13.84 1.15 -6.48
N GLY A 11 -14.66 2.06 -5.96
CA GLY A 11 -14.44 2.81 -4.74
C GLY A 11 -14.16 4.29 -4.98
N SER A 12 -13.85 4.99 -3.90
CA SER A 12 -13.57 6.42 -3.81
C SER A 12 -12.22 6.68 -3.13
N GLY A 13 -11.94 7.93 -2.77
CA GLY A 13 -10.73 8.35 -2.07
C GLY A 13 -9.57 8.71 -2.99
N GLU A 14 -8.42 9.00 -2.39
CA GLU A 14 -7.25 9.54 -3.09
C GLU A 14 -6.76 8.63 -4.23
N MET A 15 -6.78 7.30 -4.05
CA MET A 15 -6.38 6.38 -5.11
C MET A 15 -7.34 6.44 -6.31
N ALA A 16 -8.64 6.62 -6.09
CA ALA A 16 -9.60 6.81 -7.18
C ALA A 16 -9.28 8.07 -7.98
N VAL A 17 -8.97 9.18 -7.30
CA VAL A 17 -8.54 10.44 -7.93
C VAL A 17 -7.26 10.22 -8.76
N ILE A 18 -6.25 9.56 -8.20
CA ILE A 18 -4.99 9.24 -8.89
C ILE A 18 -5.24 8.40 -10.15
N LEU A 19 -6.09 7.39 -10.06
CA LEU A 19 -6.45 6.53 -11.21
C LEU A 19 -7.16 7.35 -12.30
N VAL A 20 -8.12 8.20 -11.96
CA VAL A 20 -8.82 9.07 -12.91
C VAL A 20 -7.86 10.04 -13.60
N GLU A 21 -6.99 10.71 -12.85
CA GLU A 21 -6.02 11.66 -13.41
C GLU A 21 -5.04 10.97 -14.38
N ASN A 22 -4.57 9.76 -14.03
CA ASN A 22 -3.67 9.00 -14.90
C ASN A 22 -4.38 8.42 -16.12
N ALA A 23 -5.61 7.92 -15.99
CA ALA A 23 -6.43 7.48 -17.12
C ALA A 23 -6.68 8.61 -18.13
N LYS A 24 -6.93 9.83 -17.65
CA LYS A 24 -7.07 11.00 -18.51
C LYS A 24 -5.79 11.29 -19.32
N ARG A 25 -4.60 11.15 -18.71
CA ARG A 25 -3.32 11.27 -19.42
C ARG A 25 -3.15 10.23 -20.52
N MET A 26 -3.76 9.05 -20.35
CA MET A 26 -3.80 7.97 -21.35
C MET A 26 -4.95 8.12 -22.36
N CYS A 27 -5.76 9.17 -22.28
CA CYS A 27 -6.99 9.34 -23.08
C CYS A 27 -8.01 8.20 -22.88
N VAL A 28 -8.04 7.57 -21.70
CA VAL A 28 -9.00 6.53 -21.29
C VAL A 28 -10.18 7.16 -20.57
N GLU A 29 -11.40 6.75 -20.90
CA GLU A 29 -12.64 7.21 -20.27
C GLU A 29 -12.84 6.50 -18.92
N THR A 30 -13.25 7.25 -17.89
CA THR A 30 -13.31 6.79 -16.50
C THR A 30 -14.73 6.70 -15.99
N HIS A 31 -15.10 5.54 -15.44
CA HIS A 31 -16.36 5.27 -14.78
C HIS A 31 -16.09 4.88 -13.32
N THR A 32 -16.50 5.71 -12.36
CA THR A 32 -16.28 5.45 -10.93
C THR A 32 -17.55 4.93 -10.27
N PHE A 33 -17.39 4.00 -9.32
CA PHE A 33 -18.49 3.33 -8.63
C PHE A 33 -18.33 3.49 -7.12
N SER A 34 -19.15 4.30 -6.50
CA SER A 34 -19.26 4.43 -5.04
C SER A 34 -20.55 5.16 -4.68
N ASN A 35 -20.99 5.02 -3.44
CA ASN A 35 -22.11 5.79 -2.88
C ASN A 35 -21.64 6.98 -2.02
N ASP A 36 -20.37 7.37 -2.12
CA ASP A 36 -19.85 8.60 -1.54
C ASP A 36 -19.91 9.74 -2.56
N LEU A 37 -21.03 10.46 -2.55
CA LEU A 37 -21.27 11.57 -3.48
C LEU A 37 -20.48 12.85 -3.16
N HIS A 38 -19.81 12.90 -2.01
CA HIS A 38 -18.99 14.04 -1.58
C HIS A 38 -17.50 13.87 -1.92
N ASP A 39 -17.11 12.69 -2.40
CA ASP A 39 -15.72 12.45 -2.79
C ASP A 39 -15.32 13.28 -4.03
N ARG A 40 -14.07 13.72 -4.03
CA ARG A 40 -13.49 14.50 -5.15
C ARG A 40 -13.61 13.79 -6.49
N VAL A 41 -13.58 12.46 -6.49
CA VAL A 41 -13.63 11.65 -7.71
C VAL A 41 -14.92 11.88 -8.51
N VAL A 42 -16.02 12.22 -7.83
CA VAL A 42 -17.34 12.48 -8.46
C VAL A 42 -17.25 13.63 -9.47
N GLY A 43 -16.51 14.69 -9.10
CA GLY A 43 -16.37 15.88 -9.94
C GLY A 43 -15.33 15.80 -11.06
N ILE A 44 -14.49 14.75 -11.05
CA ILE A 44 -13.37 14.64 -11.99
C ILE A 44 -13.44 13.43 -12.92
N SER A 45 -14.19 12.37 -12.58
CA SER A 45 -14.45 11.24 -13.50
C SER A 45 -15.29 11.65 -14.69
N ASP A 46 -15.18 10.92 -15.83
CA ASP A 46 -16.04 11.17 -16.98
C ASP A 46 -17.51 10.81 -16.65
N GLU A 47 -17.75 9.76 -15.87
CA GLU A 47 -19.05 9.41 -15.32
C GLU A 47 -18.92 8.78 -13.94
N HIS A 48 -19.71 9.26 -12.98
CA HIS A 48 -19.81 8.66 -11.64
C HIS A 48 -21.15 7.91 -11.52
N HIS A 49 -21.08 6.68 -10.99
CA HIS A 49 -22.24 5.84 -10.74
C HIS A 49 -22.46 5.74 -9.23
N ASP A 50 -23.57 6.30 -8.74
CA ASP A 50 -24.04 6.15 -7.35
C ASP A 50 -24.53 4.73 -7.12
N ILE A 51 -23.59 3.82 -6.97
CA ILE A 51 -23.80 2.39 -6.76
C ILE A 51 -22.86 1.94 -5.66
N SER A 52 -23.44 1.32 -4.60
CA SER A 52 -22.63 0.74 -3.54
C SER A 52 -21.63 -0.29 -4.10
N ILE A 53 -20.39 -0.24 -3.63
CA ILE A 53 -19.36 -1.23 -4.00
C ILE A 53 -19.76 -2.67 -3.64
N PHE A 54 -20.76 -2.87 -2.80
CA PHE A 54 -21.32 -4.18 -2.43
C PHE A 54 -22.44 -4.65 -3.35
N ASP A 55 -22.99 -3.78 -4.22
CA ASP A 55 -23.97 -4.17 -5.25
C ASP A 55 -23.24 -4.60 -6.55
N ILE A 56 -22.52 -5.71 -6.42
CA ILE A 56 -21.66 -6.24 -7.49
C ILE A 56 -22.46 -6.55 -8.75
N GLU A 57 -23.69 -7.05 -8.61
CA GLU A 57 -24.54 -7.38 -9.77
C GLU A 57 -24.91 -6.13 -10.56
N GLN A 58 -25.22 -5.03 -9.89
CA GLN A 58 -25.54 -3.77 -10.57
C GLN A 58 -24.30 -3.20 -11.25
N ILE A 59 -23.13 -3.24 -10.59
CA ILE A 59 -21.84 -2.83 -11.21
C ILE A 59 -21.58 -3.62 -12.49
N ILE A 60 -21.72 -4.96 -12.46
CA ILE A 60 -21.52 -5.81 -13.64
C ILE A 60 -22.48 -5.44 -14.76
N ARG A 61 -23.77 -5.21 -14.46
CA ARG A 61 -24.76 -4.80 -15.47
C ARG A 61 -24.37 -3.49 -16.16
N VAL A 62 -23.97 -2.50 -15.39
CA VAL A 62 -23.54 -1.19 -15.91
C VAL A 62 -22.25 -1.35 -16.75
N CYS A 63 -21.25 -2.06 -16.24
CA CYS A 63 -19.99 -2.28 -16.93
C CYS A 63 -20.19 -3.02 -18.27
N LYS A 64 -21.06 -4.02 -18.34
CA LYS A 64 -21.43 -4.71 -19.59
C LYS A 64 -22.08 -3.76 -20.60
N LYS A 65 -23.04 -2.94 -20.16
CA LYS A 65 -23.72 -1.95 -21.02
C LYS A 65 -22.74 -0.92 -21.57
N LEU A 66 -21.79 -0.46 -20.76
CA LEU A 66 -20.77 0.52 -21.15
C LEU A 66 -19.65 -0.10 -21.99
N ARG A 67 -19.50 -1.43 -21.98
CA ARG A 67 -18.38 -2.17 -22.59
C ARG A 67 -17.04 -1.73 -22.01
N ILE A 68 -16.93 -1.82 -20.69
CA ILE A 68 -15.69 -1.54 -19.94
C ILE A 68 -14.57 -2.45 -20.43
N ASN A 69 -13.34 -1.90 -20.53
CA ASN A 69 -12.14 -2.57 -21.00
C ASN A 69 -11.16 -2.94 -19.85
N GLY A 70 -11.33 -2.39 -18.66
CA GLY A 70 -10.49 -2.69 -17.50
C GLY A 70 -11.18 -2.33 -16.19
N VAL A 71 -10.88 -3.04 -15.10
CA VAL A 71 -11.46 -2.82 -13.76
C VAL A 71 -10.35 -2.71 -12.74
N LEU A 72 -10.36 -1.64 -11.92
CA LEU A 72 -9.34 -1.38 -10.93
C LEU A 72 -9.94 -1.17 -9.52
N PRO A 73 -9.32 -1.75 -8.48
CA PRO A 73 -9.66 -1.46 -7.09
C PRO A 73 -8.96 -0.18 -6.59
N THR A 74 -9.52 0.44 -5.55
CA THR A 74 -8.91 1.60 -4.87
C THR A 74 -8.34 1.26 -3.48
N THR A 75 -8.88 0.23 -2.82
CA THR A 75 -8.52 -0.19 -1.45
C THR A 75 -8.54 -1.70 -1.33
N GLU A 76 -8.04 -2.28 -0.21
CA GLU A 76 -8.17 -3.71 0.07
C GLU A 76 -9.62 -4.20 0.00
N LEU A 77 -10.56 -3.39 0.46
CA LEU A 77 -11.99 -3.72 0.47
C LEU A 77 -12.53 -3.96 -0.94
N THR A 78 -11.99 -3.26 -1.93
CA THR A 78 -12.47 -3.30 -3.31
C THR A 78 -11.73 -4.30 -4.20
N VAL A 79 -10.64 -4.93 -3.71
CA VAL A 79 -9.87 -5.93 -4.48
C VAL A 79 -10.75 -7.09 -4.94
N SER A 80 -11.52 -7.69 -4.03
CA SER A 80 -12.39 -8.81 -4.39
C SER A 80 -13.56 -8.40 -5.29
N VAL A 81 -14.08 -7.19 -5.11
CA VAL A 81 -15.15 -6.65 -5.95
C VAL A 81 -14.64 -6.44 -7.38
N ALA A 82 -13.49 -5.78 -7.53
CA ALA A 82 -12.87 -5.56 -8.85
C ALA A 82 -12.56 -6.89 -9.55
N ALA A 83 -12.06 -7.89 -8.82
CA ALA A 83 -11.78 -9.21 -9.35
C ALA A 83 -13.05 -9.90 -9.90
N ILE A 84 -14.16 -9.88 -9.13
CA ILE A 84 -15.44 -10.49 -9.55
C ILE A 84 -16.00 -9.76 -10.77
N VAL A 85 -15.92 -8.43 -10.79
CA VAL A 85 -16.41 -7.63 -11.94
C VAL A 85 -15.56 -7.91 -13.18
N ALA A 86 -14.24 -7.93 -13.06
CA ALA A 86 -13.33 -8.23 -14.17
C ALA A 86 -13.59 -9.63 -14.75
N ASP A 87 -13.69 -10.65 -13.90
CA ASP A 87 -13.99 -12.03 -14.32
C ASP A 87 -15.33 -12.12 -15.06
N ALA A 88 -16.39 -11.49 -14.54
CA ALA A 88 -17.72 -11.46 -15.18
C ALA A 88 -17.74 -10.74 -16.55
N LEU A 89 -16.71 -9.93 -16.83
CA LEU A 89 -16.51 -9.24 -18.10
C LEU A 89 -15.52 -9.96 -19.03
N GLY A 90 -14.85 -11.01 -18.55
CA GLY A 90 -13.76 -11.68 -19.27
C GLY A 90 -12.50 -10.82 -19.41
N LEU A 91 -12.23 -9.94 -18.43
CA LEU A 91 -11.10 -9.01 -18.42
C LEU A 91 -10.00 -9.50 -17.47
N PRO A 92 -8.73 -9.09 -17.66
CA PRO A 92 -7.67 -9.35 -16.70
C PRO A 92 -8.01 -8.81 -15.31
N GLY A 93 -7.65 -9.57 -14.29
CA GLY A 93 -7.83 -9.20 -12.89
C GLY A 93 -7.24 -10.25 -11.96
N MET A 94 -7.27 -9.97 -10.66
CA MET A 94 -6.93 -10.97 -9.65
C MET A 94 -7.83 -12.19 -9.77
N PRO A 95 -7.31 -13.43 -9.64
CA PRO A 95 -8.15 -14.61 -9.61
C PRO A 95 -9.21 -14.51 -8.50
N VAL A 96 -10.49 -14.68 -8.84
CA VAL A 96 -11.61 -14.45 -7.90
C VAL A 96 -11.46 -15.27 -6.61
N GLY A 97 -11.07 -16.56 -6.72
CA GLY A 97 -10.87 -17.43 -5.56
C GLY A 97 -9.76 -16.98 -4.60
N LEU A 98 -8.82 -16.17 -5.08
CA LEU A 98 -7.69 -15.67 -4.30
C LEU A 98 -7.86 -14.21 -3.86
N SER A 99 -8.67 -13.44 -4.57
CA SER A 99 -8.81 -11.99 -4.33
C SER A 99 -9.27 -11.62 -2.92
N LYS A 100 -10.08 -12.48 -2.28
CA LYS A 100 -10.45 -12.33 -0.87
C LYS A 100 -9.42 -12.95 0.08
N ALA A 101 -8.82 -14.08 -0.31
CA ALA A 101 -7.85 -14.77 0.54
C ALA A 101 -6.56 -13.98 0.71
N VAL A 102 -6.10 -13.25 -0.32
CA VAL A 102 -4.88 -12.44 -0.27
C VAL A 102 -4.96 -11.28 0.72
N THR A 103 -6.17 -10.85 1.11
CA THR A 103 -6.36 -9.84 2.16
C THR A 103 -6.32 -10.43 3.58
N ASP A 104 -6.24 -11.75 3.71
CA ASP A 104 -6.12 -12.45 4.99
C ASP A 104 -4.64 -12.75 5.30
N LYS A 105 -4.13 -12.12 6.36
CA LYS A 105 -2.72 -12.26 6.77
C LYS A 105 -2.34 -13.70 7.09
N ALA A 106 -3.24 -14.48 7.68
CA ALA A 106 -3.00 -15.88 8.02
C ALA A 106 -2.82 -16.74 6.76
N PHE A 107 -3.65 -16.50 5.74
CA PHE A 107 -3.51 -17.15 4.44
C PHE A 107 -2.15 -16.83 3.79
N VAL A 108 -1.79 -15.56 3.77
CA VAL A 108 -0.51 -15.11 3.18
C VAL A 108 0.68 -15.69 3.96
N ARG A 109 0.63 -15.69 5.31
CA ARG A 109 1.66 -16.32 6.16
C ARG A 109 1.87 -17.78 5.80
N LYS A 110 0.75 -18.54 5.67
CA LYS A 110 0.80 -19.97 5.33
C LYS A 110 1.41 -20.23 3.95
N LYS A 111 1.10 -19.38 2.97
CA LYS A 111 1.71 -19.45 1.64
C LYS A 111 3.20 -19.13 1.65
N ALA A 112 3.58 -18.09 2.38
CA ALA A 112 4.95 -17.61 2.48
C ALA A 112 5.91 -18.60 3.17
N GLU A 113 5.42 -19.58 3.95
CA GLU A 113 6.24 -20.64 4.57
C GLU A 113 7.07 -21.44 3.55
N THR A 114 6.62 -21.52 2.31
CA THR A 114 7.29 -22.27 1.25
C THR A 114 8.28 -21.44 0.41
N VAL A 115 8.31 -20.11 0.62
CA VAL A 115 9.19 -19.20 -0.12
C VAL A 115 10.58 -19.18 0.52
N LYS A 116 11.57 -19.63 -0.22
CA LYS A 116 12.96 -19.70 0.27
C LYS A 116 13.51 -18.28 0.47
N ASP A 117 14.31 -18.11 1.53
CA ASP A 117 14.97 -16.83 1.88
C ASP A 117 13.99 -15.70 2.28
N LEU A 118 12.70 -16.01 2.44
CA LEU A 118 11.70 -15.15 3.04
C LEU A 118 11.39 -15.67 4.44
N TYR A 119 11.59 -14.82 5.42
CA TYR A 119 11.35 -15.11 6.83
C TYR A 119 10.01 -14.51 7.27
N GLN A 120 9.51 -14.99 8.40
CA GLN A 120 8.28 -14.54 9.02
C GLN A 120 8.45 -14.47 10.54
N PRO A 121 7.69 -13.63 11.27
CA PRO A 121 7.57 -13.78 12.70
C PRO A 121 6.94 -15.13 13.04
N ASP A 122 7.24 -15.71 14.18
CA ASP A 122 6.43 -16.80 14.74
C ASP A 122 5.01 -16.29 14.96
N TYR A 123 4.02 -17.08 14.58
CA TYR A 123 2.64 -16.64 14.65
C TYR A 123 1.67 -17.75 15.06
N CYS A 124 0.55 -17.34 15.64
CA CYS A 124 -0.63 -18.19 15.76
C CYS A 124 -1.90 -17.41 15.43
N VAL A 125 -2.93 -18.12 15.02
CA VAL A 125 -4.24 -17.55 14.76
C VAL A 125 -5.19 -17.96 15.88
N TRP A 126 -5.90 -16.99 16.42
CA TRP A 126 -6.93 -17.21 17.43
C TRP A 126 -8.29 -16.73 16.93
N THR A 127 -9.30 -17.59 17.07
CA THR A 127 -10.68 -17.27 16.71
C THR A 127 -11.45 -16.81 17.94
N ILE A 128 -12.19 -15.71 17.84
CA ILE A 128 -13.00 -15.16 18.93
C ILE A 128 -13.98 -16.23 19.44
N GLY A 129 -13.88 -16.53 20.73
CA GLY A 129 -14.68 -17.55 21.42
C GLY A 129 -13.91 -18.82 21.77
N ASP A 130 -12.72 -19.03 21.20
CA ASP A 130 -11.83 -20.11 21.62
C ASP A 130 -11.06 -19.74 22.90
N LEU A 131 -10.38 -20.72 23.48
CA LEU A 131 -9.44 -20.44 24.58
C LEU A 131 -8.31 -19.55 24.08
N LEU A 132 -8.05 -18.46 24.82
CA LEU A 132 -6.97 -17.54 24.47
C LEU A 132 -5.62 -18.26 24.54
N PRO A 133 -4.77 -18.17 23.50
CA PRO A 133 -3.48 -18.85 23.50
C PRO A 133 -2.56 -18.33 24.59
N GLU A 134 -1.75 -19.22 25.14
CA GLU A 134 -0.68 -18.86 26.08
C GLU A 134 0.46 -18.18 25.31
N VAL A 135 0.75 -16.93 25.63
CA VAL A 135 1.90 -16.20 25.11
C VAL A 135 3.08 -16.40 26.08
N ARG A 136 4.14 -17.05 25.59
CA ARG A 136 5.32 -17.41 26.41
C ARG A 136 6.44 -16.38 26.40
N SER A 137 6.49 -15.56 25.35
CA SER A 137 7.50 -14.51 25.20
C SER A 137 6.89 -13.23 24.67
N PHE A 138 7.38 -12.10 25.19
CA PHE A 138 7.00 -10.75 24.79
C PHE A 138 8.22 -9.98 24.27
N PRO A 139 8.03 -8.95 23.41
CA PRO A 139 6.74 -8.40 22.96
C PRO A 139 6.11 -9.22 21.83
N VAL A 140 4.78 -9.07 21.69
CA VAL A 140 4.01 -9.64 20.57
C VAL A 140 3.18 -8.58 19.87
N VAL A 141 2.88 -8.80 18.59
CA VAL A 141 1.94 -8.00 17.79
C VAL A 141 0.60 -8.73 17.72
N VAL A 142 -0.46 -8.03 18.08
CA VAL A 142 -1.85 -8.51 17.97
C VAL A 142 -2.55 -7.72 16.88
N LYS A 143 -3.15 -8.40 15.90
CA LYS A 143 -3.83 -7.73 14.81
C LYS A 143 -4.94 -8.60 14.18
N PRO A 144 -6.03 -8.00 13.66
CA PRO A 144 -7.01 -8.73 12.86
C PRO A 144 -6.36 -9.35 11.62
N THR A 145 -6.78 -10.56 11.22
CA THR A 145 -6.22 -11.21 10.02
C THR A 145 -6.57 -10.48 8.73
N ALA A 146 -7.73 -9.85 8.65
CA ALA A 146 -8.28 -9.27 7.42
C ALA A 146 -8.78 -7.82 7.61
N MET A 147 -7.87 -6.94 8.06
CA MET A 147 -8.09 -5.50 8.20
C MET A 147 -6.85 -4.75 7.71
N GLY A 148 -7.06 -3.65 6.98
CA GLY A 148 -5.99 -2.76 6.52
C GLY A 148 -5.89 -1.47 7.33
N GLY A 149 -4.87 -0.64 7.04
CA GLY A 149 -4.69 0.69 7.64
C GLY A 149 -4.35 0.65 9.13
N LYS A 150 -3.61 -0.35 9.57
CA LYS A 150 -3.17 -0.54 10.98
C LYS A 150 -4.31 -0.57 12.03
N ARG A 151 -5.57 -0.73 11.59
CA ARG A 151 -6.73 -0.80 12.47
C ARG A 151 -6.69 -2.07 13.30
N GLY A 152 -6.82 -1.91 14.62
CA GLY A 152 -6.80 -3.04 15.57
C GLY A 152 -5.41 -3.65 15.77
N VAL A 153 -4.33 -3.01 15.33
CA VAL A 153 -2.95 -3.46 15.51
C VAL A 153 -2.38 -2.86 16.80
N SER A 154 -1.79 -3.70 17.64
CA SER A 154 -1.09 -3.27 18.86
C SER A 154 0.12 -4.14 19.15
N VAL A 155 1.17 -3.56 19.72
CA VAL A 155 2.28 -4.27 20.33
C VAL A 155 1.97 -4.41 21.82
N ALA A 156 2.14 -5.61 22.37
CA ALA A 156 1.97 -5.91 23.78
C ALA A 156 3.30 -6.40 24.37
N ASN A 157 3.73 -5.80 25.48
CA ASN A 157 5.00 -6.10 26.14
C ASN A 157 4.86 -7.04 27.35
N ASN A 158 3.62 -7.32 27.75
CA ASN A 158 3.29 -8.18 28.87
C ASN A 158 1.86 -8.73 28.74
N GLN A 159 1.49 -9.61 29.67
CA GLN A 159 0.19 -10.30 29.65
C GLN A 159 -1.01 -9.35 29.81
N GLU A 160 -0.87 -8.25 30.53
CA GLU A 160 -1.95 -7.27 30.69
C GLU A 160 -2.17 -6.47 29.41
N GLU A 161 -1.10 -5.97 28.80
CA GLU A 161 -1.15 -5.29 27.49
C GLU A 161 -1.66 -6.23 26.39
N PHE A 162 -1.32 -7.52 26.47
CA PHE A 162 -1.84 -8.52 25.52
C PHE A 162 -3.37 -8.64 25.57
N LYS A 163 -3.97 -8.69 26.77
CA LYS A 163 -5.43 -8.69 26.91
C LYS A 163 -6.06 -7.43 26.33
N GLN A 164 -5.48 -6.26 26.62
CA GLN A 164 -5.93 -4.97 26.08
C GLN A 164 -5.82 -4.92 24.56
N ALA A 165 -4.74 -5.45 23.98
CA ALA A 165 -4.54 -5.55 22.53
C ALA A 165 -5.59 -6.46 21.85
N ILE A 166 -5.92 -7.58 22.46
CA ILE A 166 -7.02 -8.48 22.01
C ILE A 166 -8.36 -7.72 21.99
N GLU A 167 -8.71 -7.05 23.09
CA GLU A 167 -9.95 -6.26 23.17
C GLU A 167 -10.00 -5.15 22.12
N TYR A 168 -8.88 -4.45 21.91
CA TYR A 168 -8.78 -3.41 20.90
C TYR A 168 -8.97 -3.98 19.49
N SER A 169 -8.33 -5.11 19.17
CA SER A 169 -8.51 -5.80 17.89
C SER A 169 -9.97 -6.19 17.67
N ILE A 170 -10.63 -6.79 18.67
CA ILE A 170 -12.05 -7.18 18.60
C ILE A 170 -12.94 -5.97 18.31
N LYS A 171 -12.76 -4.86 19.07
CA LYS A 171 -13.54 -3.63 18.89
C LYS A 171 -13.36 -2.97 17.51
N SER A 172 -12.21 -3.20 16.89
CA SER A 172 -11.85 -2.61 15.59
C SER A 172 -12.41 -3.41 14.41
N MET A 173 -12.87 -4.64 14.62
CA MET A 173 -13.35 -5.52 13.56
C MET A 173 -14.87 -5.45 13.37
N PRO A 174 -15.38 -5.62 12.12
CA PRO A 174 -16.78 -5.93 11.90
C PRO A 174 -17.17 -7.25 12.58
N SER A 175 -18.40 -7.37 13.07
CA SER A 175 -18.92 -8.56 13.74
C SER A 175 -18.86 -9.86 12.91
N THR A 176 -18.71 -9.73 11.60
CA THR A 176 -18.56 -10.85 10.65
C THR A 176 -17.14 -11.42 10.60
N LYS A 177 -16.14 -10.76 11.19
CA LYS A 177 -14.74 -11.20 11.27
C LYS A 177 -14.46 -11.74 12.66
N ARG A 178 -13.69 -12.83 12.76
CA ARG A 178 -13.48 -13.51 14.04
C ARG A 178 -12.01 -13.86 14.32
N ASP A 179 -11.12 -13.73 13.33
CA ASP A 179 -9.77 -14.23 13.44
C ASP A 179 -8.78 -13.10 13.72
N ILE A 180 -7.96 -13.31 14.74
CA ILE A 180 -6.85 -12.45 15.15
C ILE A 180 -5.56 -13.25 15.00
N ILE A 181 -4.56 -12.64 14.39
CA ILE A 181 -3.22 -13.20 14.33
C ILE A 181 -2.36 -12.54 15.44
N ILE A 182 -1.63 -13.37 16.15
CA ILE A 182 -0.68 -13.00 17.20
C ILE A 182 0.69 -13.40 16.71
N GLU A 183 1.61 -12.43 16.62
CA GLU A 183 2.94 -12.62 16.04
C GLU A 183 4.02 -12.21 17.02
N SER A 184 5.19 -12.86 16.98
CA SER A 184 6.36 -12.33 17.66
C SER A 184 6.73 -10.95 17.11
N PHE A 185 7.10 -10.02 17.99
CA PHE A 185 7.53 -8.70 17.54
C PHE A 185 8.91 -8.81 16.87
N LEU A 186 9.06 -8.27 15.69
CA LEU A 186 10.33 -8.19 14.98
C LEU A 186 11.07 -6.93 15.45
N ASP A 187 11.99 -7.10 16.40
CA ASP A 187 12.81 -5.99 16.91
C ASP A 187 13.99 -5.68 16.00
N GLY A 188 14.42 -4.40 16.02
CA GLY A 188 15.54 -3.91 15.21
C GLY A 188 15.23 -3.85 13.71
N GLY A 189 16.26 -3.56 12.91
CA GLY A 189 16.16 -3.42 11.46
C GLY A 189 15.31 -2.25 10.98
N LYS A 190 15.12 -2.17 9.66
CA LYS A 190 14.32 -1.12 9.01
C LYS A 190 13.12 -1.70 8.27
N GLU A 191 12.05 -0.93 8.18
CA GLU A 191 10.84 -1.27 7.43
C GLU A 191 10.88 -0.72 6.01
N TYR A 192 10.43 -1.52 5.08
CA TYR A 192 10.36 -1.19 3.65
C TYR A 192 9.03 -1.61 3.07
N SER A 193 8.66 -0.98 1.96
CA SER A 193 7.64 -1.53 1.08
C SER A 193 8.19 -1.75 -0.32
N VAL A 194 7.60 -2.72 -1.03
CA VAL A 194 8.01 -3.14 -2.36
C VAL A 194 6.81 -3.02 -3.29
N GLU A 195 6.90 -2.07 -4.22
CA GLU A 195 5.90 -1.85 -5.24
C GLU A 195 6.18 -2.75 -6.44
N SER A 196 5.21 -3.61 -6.79
CA SER A 196 5.39 -4.57 -7.88
C SER A 196 4.22 -4.58 -8.84
N LEU A 197 4.45 -5.07 -10.06
CA LEU A 197 3.45 -5.32 -11.09
C LEU A 197 3.39 -6.81 -11.41
N SER A 198 2.18 -7.32 -11.55
CA SER A 198 1.90 -8.70 -11.94
C SER A 198 1.01 -8.71 -13.18
N SER A 199 1.38 -9.49 -14.20
CA SER A 199 0.62 -9.64 -15.43
C SER A 199 0.91 -10.98 -16.08
N HIS A 200 -0.12 -11.78 -16.36
CA HIS A 200 -0.02 -13.08 -17.02
C HIS A 200 1.01 -14.02 -16.36
N GLY A 201 0.96 -14.12 -15.04
CA GLY A 201 1.84 -14.97 -14.24
C GLY A 201 3.29 -14.51 -14.13
N LYS A 202 3.61 -13.32 -14.64
CA LYS A 202 4.93 -12.68 -14.47
C LYS A 202 4.83 -11.57 -13.44
N HIS A 203 5.88 -11.42 -12.64
CA HIS A 203 5.94 -10.45 -11.56
C HIS A 203 7.24 -9.65 -11.65
N MET A 204 7.16 -8.34 -11.43
CA MET A 204 8.32 -7.45 -11.45
C MET A 204 8.27 -6.46 -10.29
N VAL A 205 9.33 -6.41 -9.51
CA VAL A 205 9.57 -5.33 -8.55
C VAL A 205 9.90 -4.06 -9.32
N ILE A 206 9.16 -3.01 -9.10
CA ILE A 206 9.38 -1.69 -9.73
C ILE A 206 10.22 -0.81 -8.82
N GLN A 207 9.88 -0.72 -7.53
CA GLN A 207 10.61 0.12 -6.59
C GLN A 207 10.55 -0.45 -5.17
N VAL A 208 11.57 -0.12 -4.38
CA VAL A 208 11.62 -0.37 -2.94
C VAL A 208 11.64 0.97 -2.22
N THR A 209 10.74 1.13 -1.26
CA THR A 209 10.58 2.33 -0.43
C THR A 209 11.13 2.06 0.97
N GLU A 210 11.95 2.92 1.50
CA GLU A 210 12.28 2.93 2.93
C GLU A 210 11.19 3.69 3.69
N LYS A 211 10.67 3.09 4.77
CA LYS A 211 9.59 3.66 5.59
C LYS A 211 10.19 4.30 6.84
N ILE A 212 9.81 5.53 7.11
CA ILE A 212 10.11 6.22 8.37
C ILE A 212 8.88 6.06 9.25
N THR A 213 9.02 5.34 10.37
CA THR A 213 7.93 5.07 11.30
C THR A 213 8.22 5.61 12.70
N SER A 214 7.16 5.78 13.50
CA SER A 214 7.31 6.24 14.90
C SER A 214 7.90 5.18 15.82
N GLY A 215 7.97 3.92 15.37
CA GLY A 215 8.19 2.78 16.27
C GLY A 215 6.96 2.46 17.13
N PRO A 216 7.12 1.49 18.08
CA PRO A 216 6.04 1.11 18.99
C PRO A 216 5.48 2.29 19.79
N PRO A 217 4.23 2.23 20.28
CA PRO A 217 3.31 1.07 20.20
C PRO A 217 2.53 0.96 18.88
N HIS A 218 2.40 2.04 18.10
CA HIS A 218 1.48 2.08 16.96
C HIS A 218 2.18 2.03 15.59
N CYS A 219 3.51 2.25 15.53
CA CYS A 219 4.32 2.21 14.32
C CYS A 219 3.72 3.02 13.16
N VAL A 220 3.25 4.24 13.45
CA VAL A 220 2.61 5.10 12.43
C VAL A 220 3.62 5.61 11.41
N GLU A 221 3.15 5.82 10.18
CA GLU A 221 3.96 6.32 9.08
C GLU A 221 4.28 7.80 9.28
N LEU A 222 5.56 8.15 9.19
CA LEU A 222 6.08 9.52 9.34
C LEU A 222 6.69 10.06 8.05
N GLY A 223 6.99 9.18 7.11
CA GLY A 223 7.55 9.53 5.81
C GLY A 223 8.01 8.31 5.02
N HIS A 224 8.36 8.56 3.77
CA HIS A 224 8.81 7.53 2.83
C HIS A 224 9.92 8.07 1.94
N LEU A 225 10.94 7.26 1.69
CA LEU A 225 12.08 7.58 0.83
C LEU A 225 12.18 6.58 -0.32
N GLN A 226 12.41 7.06 -1.53
CA GLN A 226 12.66 6.24 -2.72
C GLN A 226 13.84 6.80 -3.54
N PRO A 227 14.68 5.93 -4.12
CA PRO A 227 14.76 4.50 -3.85
C PRO A 227 15.24 4.23 -2.41
N ALA A 228 14.86 3.10 -1.82
CA ALA A 228 15.47 2.66 -0.57
C ALA A 228 16.96 2.43 -0.79
N GLU A 229 17.79 2.87 0.15
CA GLU A 229 19.22 2.58 0.14
C GLU A 229 19.47 1.19 0.71
N LEU A 230 19.57 0.21 -0.18
CA LEU A 230 19.84 -1.18 0.15
C LEU A 230 21.18 -1.61 -0.42
N PRO A 231 21.98 -2.40 0.32
CA PRO A 231 23.13 -3.13 -0.24
C PRO A 231 22.71 -3.93 -1.49
N ASN A 232 23.56 -4.01 -2.48
CA ASN A 232 23.23 -4.64 -3.77
C ASN A 232 22.78 -6.10 -3.64
N ASP A 233 23.39 -6.87 -2.73
CA ASP A 233 23.01 -8.25 -2.45
C ASP A 233 21.63 -8.37 -1.81
N ILE A 234 21.26 -7.44 -0.92
CA ILE A 234 19.93 -7.38 -0.31
C ILE A 234 18.89 -6.98 -1.34
N ARG A 235 19.18 -5.97 -2.16
CA ARG A 235 18.30 -5.57 -3.27
C ARG A 235 18.04 -6.74 -4.22
N ALA A 236 19.07 -7.47 -4.62
CA ALA A 236 18.92 -8.64 -5.47
C ALA A 236 18.09 -9.76 -4.82
N LYS A 237 18.22 -9.96 -3.49
CA LYS A 237 17.37 -10.90 -2.75
C LYS A 237 15.90 -10.44 -2.76
N VAL A 238 15.60 -9.16 -2.48
CA VAL A 238 14.23 -8.62 -2.54
C VAL A 238 13.63 -8.83 -3.93
N GLU A 239 14.38 -8.52 -4.98
CA GLU A 239 13.95 -8.64 -6.39
C GLU A 239 13.71 -10.10 -6.83
N LYS A 240 14.26 -11.06 -6.12
CA LYS A 240 14.00 -12.49 -6.32
C LYS A 240 12.85 -13.01 -5.48
N VAL A 241 12.88 -12.72 -4.18
CA VAL A 241 11.96 -13.28 -3.17
C VAL A 241 10.53 -12.75 -3.33
N ILE A 242 10.36 -11.46 -3.65
CA ILE A 242 9.03 -10.89 -3.78
C ILE A 242 8.26 -11.46 -5.00
N PRO A 243 8.81 -11.55 -6.21
CA PRO A 243 8.16 -12.27 -7.31
C PRO A 243 7.81 -13.72 -6.99
N GLU A 244 8.68 -14.44 -6.28
CA GLU A 244 8.43 -15.82 -5.84
C GLU A 244 7.25 -15.89 -4.84
N LEU A 245 7.17 -14.96 -3.91
CA LEU A 245 6.02 -14.80 -2.99
C LEU A 245 4.73 -14.57 -3.77
N LEU A 246 4.73 -13.61 -4.71
CA LEU A 246 3.54 -13.26 -5.50
C LEU A 246 3.04 -14.46 -6.31
N ALA A 247 3.96 -15.21 -6.96
CA ALA A 247 3.62 -16.44 -7.67
C ALA A 247 3.06 -17.52 -6.74
N THR A 248 3.67 -17.72 -5.56
CA THR A 248 3.25 -18.73 -4.56
C THR A 248 1.87 -18.43 -3.98
N VAL A 249 1.56 -17.17 -3.74
CA VAL A 249 0.24 -16.70 -3.29
C VAL A 249 -0.79 -16.80 -4.41
N GLY A 250 -0.36 -16.71 -5.68
CA GLY A 250 -1.21 -16.71 -6.87
C GLY A 250 -1.74 -15.33 -7.23
N VAL A 251 -0.99 -14.29 -6.89
CA VAL A 251 -1.29 -12.92 -7.34
C VAL A 251 -1.12 -12.83 -8.84
N ASP A 252 -2.07 -12.22 -9.55
CA ASP A 252 -1.92 -11.94 -10.99
C ASP A 252 -2.75 -10.70 -11.41
N ASN A 253 -2.37 -10.13 -12.54
CA ASN A 253 -3.04 -9.01 -13.22
C ASN A 253 -3.43 -7.87 -12.27
N THR A 254 -2.47 -7.44 -11.44
CA THR A 254 -2.67 -6.35 -10.48
C THR A 254 -1.32 -5.71 -10.07
N THR A 255 -1.42 -4.62 -9.34
CA THR A 255 -0.30 -4.05 -8.58
C THR A 255 -0.22 -4.68 -7.20
N THR A 256 0.96 -4.67 -6.57
CA THR A 256 1.10 -5.06 -5.18
C THR A 256 1.95 -4.07 -4.40
N HIS A 257 1.58 -3.91 -3.14
CA HIS A 257 2.33 -3.23 -2.10
C HIS A 257 2.67 -4.27 -1.03
N THR A 258 3.92 -4.71 -1.00
CA THR A 258 4.40 -5.73 -0.05
C THR A 258 5.25 -5.07 1.01
N GLU A 259 4.83 -5.13 2.26
CA GLU A 259 5.60 -4.61 3.40
C GLU A 259 6.55 -5.69 3.92
N ILE A 260 7.80 -5.30 4.08
CA ILE A 260 8.88 -6.17 4.59
C ILE A 260 9.69 -5.44 5.66
N LYS A 261 10.35 -6.22 6.51
CA LYS A 261 11.36 -5.73 7.44
C LYS A 261 12.68 -6.44 7.17
N ILE A 262 13.77 -5.69 7.15
CA ILE A 262 15.11 -6.25 6.94
C ILE A 262 15.88 -6.14 8.25
N ILE A 263 16.26 -7.30 8.82
CA ILE A 263 16.99 -7.45 10.07
C ILE A 263 18.19 -8.36 9.79
N ASP A 264 19.41 -7.88 10.03
CA ASP A 264 20.66 -8.65 9.83
C ASP A 264 20.74 -9.32 8.44
N GLY A 265 20.32 -8.61 7.40
CA GLY A 265 20.31 -9.10 6.02
C GLY A 265 19.26 -10.17 5.70
N LYS A 266 18.35 -10.48 6.63
CA LYS A 266 17.18 -11.34 6.44
C LYS A 266 15.94 -10.51 6.13
N ILE A 267 15.16 -10.97 5.14
CA ILE A 267 13.93 -10.32 4.69
C ILE A 267 12.75 -10.98 5.40
N TYR A 268 12.06 -10.23 6.25
CA TYR A 268 10.85 -10.67 6.94
C TYR A 268 9.61 -10.08 6.28
N LEU A 269 8.63 -10.92 5.96
CA LEU A 269 7.34 -10.48 5.47
C LEU A 269 6.51 -9.86 6.60
N ILE A 270 6.01 -8.64 6.38
CA ILE A 270 5.06 -7.96 7.28
C ILE A 270 3.64 -8.13 6.76
N GLU A 271 3.39 -7.69 5.52
CA GLU A 271 2.07 -7.73 4.89
C GLU A 271 2.17 -7.75 3.37
N LEU A 272 1.20 -8.38 2.70
CA LEU A 272 1.02 -8.33 1.25
C LEU A 272 -0.34 -7.74 0.93
N ASN A 273 -0.35 -6.67 0.15
CA ASN A 273 -1.57 -6.00 -0.32
C ASN A 273 -1.62 -6.09 -1.86
N ALA A 274 -2.67 -6.70 -2.42
CA ALA A 274 -2.86 -6.83 -3.87
C ALA A 274 -3.51 -5.57 -4.48
N ARG A 275 -2.90 -4.45 -4.21
CA ARG A 275 -3.24 -3.10 -4.70
C ARG A 275 -2.03 -2.18 -4.65
N SER A 276 -2.13 -1.02 -5.28
CA SER A 276 -1.12 0.04 -5.19
C SER A 276 -0.97 0.58 -3.76
N GLY A 277 0.25 0.92 -3.36
CA GLY A 277 0.56 1.54 -2.07
C GLY A 277 -0.09 2.91 -1.92
N GLY A 278 -0.50 3.23 -0.69
CA GLY A 278 -1.00 4.55 -0.29
C GLY A 278 0.11 5.54 0.05
N ASP A 279 -0.24 6.58 0.79
CA ASP A 279 0.67 7.54 1.44
C ASP A 279 1.75 8.11 0.48
N HIS A 280 1.35 8.39 -0.76
CA HIS A 280 2.17 8.89 -1.86
C HIS A 280 3.22 7.88 -2.41
N ILE A 281 3.31 6.67 -1.88
CA ILE A 281 4.32 5.66 -2.30
C ILE A 281 4.14 5.28 -3.78
N ALA A 282 2.96 4.74 -4.15
CA ALA A 282 2.71 4.32 -5.53
C ALA A 282 2.69 5.51 -6.50
N TYR A 283 2.18 6.65 -6.03
CA TYR A 283 2.12 7.91 -6.77
C TYR A 283 2.16 9.11 -5.81
N PRO A 284 3.05 10.10 -6.03
CA PRO A 284 3.92 10.23 -7.19
C PRO A 284 5.31 9.58 -7.02
N LEU A 285 5.68 9.05 -5.82
CA LEU A 285 7.07 8.71 -5.51
C LEU A 285 7.65 7.66 -6.48
N THR A 286 6.92 6.57 -6.77
CA THR A 286 7.43 5.52 -7.67
C THR A 286 7.70 6.05 -9.08
N GLU A 287 6.85 6.94 -9.59
CA GLU A 287 7.07 7.60 -10.88
C GLU A 287 8.24 8.59 -10.83
N LEU A 288 8.32 9.40 -9.78
CA LEU A 288 9.44 10.35 -9.58
C LEU A 288 10.79 9.62 -9.50
N SER A 289 10.84 8.55 -8.72
CA SER A 289 12.06 7.79 -8.46
C SER A 289 12.56 7.02 -9.69
N THR A 290 11.65 6.37 -10.44
CA THR A 290 12.00 5.47 -11.55
C THR A 290 11.84 6.10 -12.93
N GLY A 291 11.02 7.14 -13.06
CA GLY A 291 10.55 7.67 -14.34
C GLY A 291 9.54 6.74 -15.05
N PHE A 292 9.18 5.62 -14.44
CA PHE A 292 8.18 4.70 -14.96
C PHE A 292 6.78 5.09 -14.47
N PRO A 293 5.78 5.27 -15.35
CA PRO A 293 4.43 5.68 -14.98
C PRO A 293 3.65 4.50 -14.36
N TYR A 294 3.93 4.21 -13.09
CA TYR A 294 3.46 3.02 -12.38
C TYR A 294 1.94 2.85 -12.39
N ILE A 295 1.20 3.94 -12.15
CA ILE A 295 -0.28 3.90 -12.17
C ILE A 295 -0.82 3.67 -13.60
N GLN A 296 -0.18 4.23 -14.62
CA GLN A 296 -0.55 3.93 -16.00
C GLN A 296 -0.24 2.47 -16.36
N GLY A 297 0.82 1.90 -15.79
CA GLY A 297 1.11 0.47 -15.86
C GLY A 297 -0.03 -0.38 -15.26
N ALA A 298 -0.56 0.01 -14.09
CA ALA A 298 -1.73 -0.65 -13.47
C ALA A 298 -2.98 -0.60 -14.38
N ILE A 299 -3.25 0.56 -14.99
CA ILE A 299 -4.36 0.75 -15.93
C ILE A 299 -4.17 -0.15 -17.17
N SER A 300 -2.95 -0.18 -17.72
CA SER A 300 -2.63 -1.02 -18.89
C SER A 300 -2.77 -2.51 -18.60
N ILE A 301 -2.40 -2.97 -17.38
CA ILE A 301 -2.63 -4.35 -16.94
C ILE A 301 -4.13 -4.68 -16.96
N ALA A 302 -4.95 -3.81 -16.38
CA ALA A 302 -6.41 -4.03 -16.33
C ALA A 302 -7.05 -4.07 -17.72
N MET A 303 -6.46 -3.39 -18.73
CA MET A 303 -6.92 -3.34 -20.11
C MET A 303 -6.30 -4.41 -21.02
N ASP A 304 -5.41 -5.27 -20.50
CA ASP A 304 -4.65 -6.26 -21.29
C ASP A 304 -3.67 -5.63 -22.33
N GLU A 305 -3.18 -4.44 -22.03
CA GLU A 305 -2.30 -3.66 -22.93
C GLU A 305 -0.89 -3.47 -22.33
N PHE A 306 -0.56 -4.21 -21.27
CA PHE A 306 0.68 -4.01 -20.51
C PHE A 306 1.85 -4.81 -21.11
N SER A 307 3.01 -4.14 -21.14
CA SER A 307 4.31 -4.78 -21.38
C SER A 307 5.30 -4.37 -20.30
N PHE A 308 6.01 -5.35 -19.73
CA PHE A 308 7.00 -5.08 -18.70
C PHE A 308 8.08 -4.13 -19.18
N PRO A 309 8.39 -3.06 -18.42
CA PRO A 309 9.44 -2.13 -18.78
C PRO A 309 10.84 -2.75 -18.69
N ASN A 310 11.78 -2.22 -19.48
CA ASN A 310 13.21 -2.49 -19.24
C ASN A 310 13.70 -1.65 -18.06
N ARG A 311 14.07 -2.29 -16.96
CA ARG A 311 14.55 -1.65 -15.72
C ARG A 311 15.86 -0.85 -15.90
N GLU A 312 16.68 -1.19 -16.88
CA GLU A 312 17.90 -0.42 -17.19
C GLU A 312 17.61 1.04 -17.60
N ARG A 313 16.35 1.29 -18.03
CA ARG A 313 15.88 2.63 -18.38
C ARG A 313 15.29 3.41 -17.22
N PHE A 314 15.21 2.79 -16.05
CA PHE A 314 14.69 3.48 -14.87
C PHE A 314 15.66 4.57 -14.44
N LYS A 315 15.10 5.73 -14.12
CA LYS A 315 15.85 6.79 -13.47
C LYS A 315 16.31 6.34 -12.09
N LYS A 316 17.35 6.95 -11.59
CA LYS A 316 17.77 6.88 -10.19
C LYS A 316 17.58 8.28 -9.63
N ASN A 317 16.41 8.58 -9.11
CA ASN A 317 16.10 9.88 -8.58
C ASN A 317 15.60 9.74 -7.15
N HIS A 318 16.32 10.35 -6.20
CA HIS A 318 15.92 10.38 -4.81
C HIS A 318 14.73 11.29 -4.62
N CYS A 319 13.69 10.76 -4.04
CA CYS A 319 12.48 11.49 -3.70
C CYS A 319 11.88 10.94 -2.41
N GLY A 320 10.98 11.68 -1.82
CA GLY A 320 10.30 11.23 -0.61
C GLY A 320 9.16 12.14 -0.22
N VAL A 321 8.40 11.67 0.76
CA VAL A 321 7.38 12.43 1.47
C VAL A 321 7.72 12.47 2.95
N VAL A 322 7.54 13.64 3.55
CA VAL A 322 7.65 13.82 5.00
C VAL A 322 6.31 14.38 5.49
N PHE A 323 5.69 13.65 6.43
CA PHE A 323 4.51 14.11 7.15
C PHE A 323 4.94 14.95 8.35
N VAL A 324 4.45 16.18 8.43
CA VAL A 324 4.87 17.18 9.44
C VAL A 324 3.85 17.19 10.57
N ALA A 325 4.18 16.52 11.66
CA ALA A 325 3.34 16.26 12.82
C ALA A 325 4.13 16.46 14.12
N GLU A 326 3.54 16.22 15.28
CA GLU A 326 4.26 16.30 16.56
C GLU A 326 5.47 15.34 16.60
N GLN A 327 5.34 14.14 16.03
CA GLN A 327 6.42 13.15 15.98
C GLN A 327 7.56 13.53 15.03
N THR A 328 7.36 14.52 14.17
CA THR A 328 8.32 15.02 13.16
C THR A 328 8.47 16.53 13.23
N LYS A 329 8.24 17.13 14.39
CA LYS A 329 8.25 18.58 14.59
C LYS A 329 9.55 19.26 14.16
N GLU A 330 10.66 18.56 14.14
CA GLU A 330 11.95 19.04 13.65
C GLU A 330 11.96 19.38 12.16
N PHE A 331 11.02 18.83 11.38
CA PHE A 331 10.80 19.20 9.98
C PHE A 331 9.93 20.46 9.81
N GLU A 332 9.27 20.96 10.86
CA GLU A 332 8.38 22.13 10.75
C GLU A 332 9.11 23.38 10.24
N PRO A 333 10.33 23.73 10.70
CA PRO A 333 11.06 24.89 10.17
C PRO A 333 11.41 24.74 8.68
N LEU A 334 11.73 23.51 8.23
CA LEU A 334 11.98 23.22 6.82
C LEU A 334 10.68 23.30 6.02
N PHE A 335 9.58 22.75 6.51
CA PHE A 335 8.26 22.81 5.89
C PHE A 335 7.82 24.25 5.63
N LYS A 336 8.01 25.17 6.61
CA LYS A 336 7.62 26.58 6.47
C LYS A 336 8.37 27.32 5.35
N LYS A 337 9.58 26.90 5.04
CA LYS A 337 10.45 27.54 4.02
C LYS A 337 10.72 26.68 2.78
N CYS A 338 10.15 25.47 2.66
CA CYS A 338 10.49 24.54 1.58
C CYS A 338 10.16 25.08 0.17
N ASP A 339 9.24 26.03 0.07
CA ASP A 339 8.88 26.69 -1.21
C ASP A 339 10.07 27.40 -1.91
N GLN A 340 11.15 27.70 -1.19
CA GLN A 340 12.35 28.32 -1.77
C GLN A 340 13.36 27.31 -2.36
N TYR A 341 13.14 26.00 -2.18
CA TYR A 341 14.06 24.97 -2.64
C TYR A 341 13.62 24.36 -3.97
N SER A 342 14.56 24.16 -4.87
CA SER A 342 14.32 23.58 -6.20
C SER A 342 13.91 22.11 -6.17
N TRP A 343 14.21 21.41 -5.09
CA TRP A 343 13.81 20.01 -4.90
C TRP A 343 12.34 19.85 -4.48
N LEU A 344 11.62 20.92 -4.11
CA LEU A 344 10.21 20.80 -3.72
C LEU A 344 9.36 20.38 -4.93
N TYR A 345 8.72 19.23 -4.80
CA TYR A 345 7.73 18.75 -5.78
C TYR A 345 6.31 19.19 -5.44
N ARG A 346 5.94 19.04 -4.15
CA ARG A 346 4.58 19.39 -3.66
C ARG A 346 4.63 19.72 -2.17
N LYS A 347 3.87 20.71 -1.78
CA LYS A 347 3.59 21.04 -0.38
C LYS A 347 2.09 21.04 -0.16
N ASN A 348 1.66 20.50 0.99
CA ASN A 348 0.27 20.54 1.39
C ASN A 348 0.16 20.97 2.85
N GLU A 349 -0.43 22.13 3.07
CA GLU A 349 -0.70 22.66 4.40
C GLU A 349 -2.18 22.48 4.73
N LYS A 350 -2.48 21.61 5.69
CA LYS A 350 -3.83 21.26 6.12
C LYS A 350 -4.21 21.88 7.45
N THR A 351 -3.23 22.15 8.29
CA THR A 351 -3.46 22.65 9.66
C THR A 351 -2.39 23.66 10.05
N SER A 352 -2.78 24.67 10.80
CA SER A 352 -1.85 25.67 11.36
C SER A 352 -1.10 25.18 12.59
N ASN A 353 -1.61 24.14 13.27
CA ASN A 353 -1.00 23.57 14.46
C ASN A 353 -0.62 22.12 14.20
N LEU A 354 0.55 21.73 14.69
CA LEU A 354 0.94 20.33 14.67
C LEU A 354 0.02 19.52 15.59
N HIS A 355 -0.28 18.30 15.15
CA HIS A 355 -0.97 17.30 15.96
C HIS A 355 -0.26 15.95 15.78
N ALA A 356 -0.48 15.05 16.72
CA ALA A 356 0.09 13.71 16.62
C ALA A 356 -0.62 12.88 15.56
N ILE A 357 0.14 12.13 14.77
CA ILE A 357 -0.42 11.10 13.89
C ILE A 357 -0.84 9.93 14.78
N VAL A 358 -2.12 9.58 14.71
CA VAL A 358 -2.72 8.45 15.41
C VAL A 358 -3.35 7.53 14.37
N ASN A 359 -3.06 6.25 14.45
CA ASN A 359 -3.43 5.27 13.42
C ASN A 359 -2.86 5.67 12.04
N ASN A 360 -3.51 5.27 10.95
CA ASN A 360 -3.04 5.58 9.59
C ASN A 360 -3.65 6.88 9.05
N GLN A 361 -3.45 8.00 9.77
CA GLN A 361 -4.00 9.32 9.44
C GLN A 361 -2.92 10.33 8.98
N ALA A 362 -1.79 9.84 8.47
CA ALA A 362 -0.71 10.71 8.00
C ALA A 362 -1.16 11.69 6.90
N PHE A 363 -2.10 11.27 6.05
CA PHE A 363 -2.67 12.12 5.00
C PHE A 363 -3.50 13.32 5.50
N ASP A 364 -3.89 13.34 6.78
CA ASP A 364 -4.61 14.47 7.40
C ASP A 364 -3.67 15.51 8.02
N THR A 365 -2.36 15.27 7.97
CA THR A 365 -1.34 16.21 8.46
C THR A 365 -0.80 17.10 7.34
N ASN A 366 0.04 18.08 7.72
CA ASN A 366 0.87 18.79 6.78
C ASN A 366 1.92 17.83 6.18
N TYR A 367 2.28 18.01 4.90
CA TYR A 367 3.35 17.25 4.29
C TYR A 367 4.02 18.01 3.16
N PHE A 368 5.23 17.61 2.85
CA PHE A 368 5.87 17.99 1.60
C PHE A 368 6.48 16.77 0.92
N ILE A 369 6.50 16.83 -0.42
CA ILE A 369 7.13 15.83 -1.28
C ILE A 369 8.31 16.50 -1.97
N PHE A 370 9.46 15.85 -1.95
CA PHE A 370 10.67 16.31 -2.63
C PHE A 370 11.10 15.35 -3.74
N SER A 371 11.86 15.90 -4.69
CA SER A 371 12.48 15.18 -5.81
C SER A 371 13.82 15.84 -6.12
N ALA A 372 14.94 15.15 -5.88
CA ALA A 372 16.23 15.79 -5.70
C ALA A 372 17.35 15.30 -6.65
N GLY A 373 17.08 14.37 -7.55
CA GLY A 373 18.11 13.81 -8.43
C GLY A 373 18.92 12.68 -7.79
N ASP A 374 20.24 12.70 -7.92
CA ASP A 374 21.10 11.56 -7.56
C ASP A 374 21.34 11.40 -6.06
N THR A 375 21.05 12.41 -5.24
CA THR A 375 21.25 12.40 -3.78
C THR A 375 20.07 13.04 -3.05
N LEU A 376 19.90 12.66 -1.78
CA LEU A 376 18.95 13.35 -0.90
C LEU A 376 19.39 14.79 -0.65
N PRO A 377 18.46 15.76 -0.48
CA PRO A 377 18.80 17.14 -0.12
C PRO A 377 19.49 17.20 1.25
N ASP A 378 20.56 18.00 1.36
CA ASP A 378 21.34 18.13 2.59
C ASP A 378 20.47 18.54 3.80
N GLU A 379 19.51 19.44 3.60
CA GLU A 379 18.60 19.90 4.66
C GLU A 379 17.72 18.78 5.19
N ILE A 380 17.38 17.79 4.36
CA ILE A 380 16.60 16.63 4.77
C ILE A 380 17.51 15.60 5.44
N VAL A 381 18.70 15.34 4.87
CA VAL A 381 19.70 14.42 5.44
C VAL A 381 20.09 14.83 6.85
N GLU A 382 20.34 16.12 7.10
CA GLU A 382 20.68 16.62 8.44
C GLU A 382 19.62 16.25 9.50
N ILE A 383 18.32 16.42 9.15
CA ILE A 383 17.24 16.09 10.07
C ILE A 383 17.11 14.58 10.23
N LEU A 384 17.23 13.81 9.14
CA LEU A 384 17.13 12.33 9.18
C LEU A 384 18.29 11.73 9.99
N HIS A 385 19.51 12.28 9.91
CA HIS A 385 20.63 11.88 10.79
C HIS A 385 20.34 12.11 12.27
N GLN A 386 19.77 13.26 12.62
CA GLN A 386 19.36 13.56 14.00
C GLN A 386 18.35 12.55 14.52
N ARG A 387 17.56 11.94 13.65
CA ARG A 387 16.59 10.88 13.96
C ARG A 387 17.17 9.47 13.89
N GLY A 388 18.40 9.29 13.46
CA GLY A 388 19.02 7.97 13.26
C GLY A 388 18.38 7.16 12.11
N VAL A 389 17.83 7.82 11.12
CA VAL A 389 17.19 7.17 9.95
C VAL A 389 18.22 6.89 8.86
N VAL A 390 19.17 7.80 8.62
CA VAL A 390 20.25 7.72 7.62
C VAL A 390 21.59 7.98 8.28
#